data_cf878685bb0e983b39f19a94094dd653
#
_entry.id   cf878685bb0e983b39f19a94094dd653
#
_cell.length_a   1.000
_cell.length_b   1.000
_cell.length_c   1.000
_cell.angle_alpha   90.00
_cell.angle_beta   90.00
_cell.angle_gamma   90.00
#
_symmetry.space_group_name_H-M   'P 1'
#
loop_
_entity.id
_entity.type
_entity.pdbx_description
1 polymer ?
#
loop_
_entity_poly.entity_id
_entity_poly.type
_entity_poly.pdbx_seq_one_letter_code
_entity_poly.pdbx_strand_id
1 'polypeptide(L)'
;MKYIRRFVRSATLVLILSAETLPARAQGCSTGSDIEAPVLASLQNAVQSDYQAAQSGSNAALQPNAEFDLGDLPAANHALLSGAASIHSVYVLDTAASSASARRAVFYCGIYNSADKVEMVFDGLPAGRYGIVIEDVAGQTPGVVSWILHQSGAQWKVAGLYIKPTAVAGHDGPWYIAQARSYKAKGQVHNAWLYYVLADELLRPFPAISNPKLDALYDELQTVKPNDLPLGSPVDLAAGARTFKVAEVFATAVGDHLDVVIKYLEPDIADTARTFQSNMEMIKALVAKYPELREAFAGIVARAVAPNGQDYGSMLAMKDVK
;
A
#
# COMPACT_ATOMS: atom_id res chain seq x y z
N MET A 1 3.21 4.51 -8.64
CA MET A 1 3.98 3.48 -7.94
C MET A 1 5.19 3.97 -7.11
N LYS A 2 5.34 5.28 -6.88
CA LYS A 2 6.46 5.86 -6.09
C LYS A 2 6.20 6.00 -4.58
N TYR A 3 5.00 5.80 -4.09
CA TYR A 3 4.62 6.14 -2.71
C TYR A 3 4.67 5.02 -1.66
N ILE A 4 4.99 3.78 -2.03
CA ILE A 4 5.14 2.66 -1.06
C ILE A 4 6.51 2.67 -0.32
N ARG A 5 7.42 3.61 -0.63
CA ARG A 5 8.84 3.52 -0.25
C ARG A 5 9.25 4.07 1.11
N ARG A 6 8.37 4.46 2.03
CA ARG A 6 8.81 5.12 3.27
C ARG A 6 8.58 4.40 4.59
N PHE A 7 8.14 3.15 4.62
CA PHE A 7 7.77 2.52 5.91
C PHE A 7 8.49 1.21 6.26
N VAL A 8 9.75 1.00 5.85
CA VAL A 8 10.55 -0.07 6.47
C VAL A 8 11.97 0.43 6.71
N ARG A 9 12.17 1.08 7.84
CA ARG A 9 13.47 1.15 8.51
C ARG A 9 13.26 0.89 9.99
N SER A 10 13.42 -0.33 10.42
CA SER A 10 13.60 -0.69 11.82
C SER A 10 15.08 -0.95 12.06
N ALA A 11 15.74 0.00 12.67
CA ALA A 11 17.04 -0.21 13.31
C ALA A 11 16.79 -0.71 14.73
N THR A 12 17.27 -1.91 15.03
CA THR A 12 17.30 -2.50 16.38
C THR A 12 18.34 -1.76 17.20
N LEU A 13 17.91 -0.98 18.18
CA LEU A 13 18.76 -0.54 19.28
C LEU A 13 18.05 -0.85 20.59
N VAL A 14 18.59 -1.83 21.33
CA VAL A 14 18.15 -2.16 22.70
C VAL A 14 18.72 -1.10 23.61
N LEU A 15 17.86 -0.22 24.12
CA LEU A 15 18.17 0.63 25.29
C LEU A 15 17.00 0.50 26.26
N ILE A 16 17.29 -0.09 27.41
CA ILE A 16 16.42 -0.12 28.58
C ILE A 16 16.33 1.29 29.11
N LEU A 17 15.19 1.94 28.92
CA LEU A 17 14.83 3.16 29.62
C LEU A 17 13.47 2.95 30.29
N SER A 18 13.45 3.21 31.60
CA SER A 18 12.28 3.27 32.46
C SER A 18 11.11 3.99 31.76
N ALA A 19 10.09 3.24 31.40
CA ALA A 19 8.88 3.76 30.83
C ALA A 19 8.08 4.47 31.91
N GLU A 20 8.13 5.79 31.94
CA GLU A 20 7.03 6.56 32.49
C GLU A 20 5.83 6.31 31.57
N THR A 21 4.92 5.46 32.00
CA THR A 21 3.62 5.24 31.35
C THR A 21 2.75 6.47 31.56
N LEU A 22 2.94 7.50 30.72
CA LEU A 22 1.93 8.53 30.57
C LEU A 22 0.66 7.82 30.02
N PRO A 23 -0.51 8.00 30.67
CA PRO A 23 -1.74 7.45 30.13
C PRO A 23 -1.93 8.02 28.73
N ALA A 24 -1.91 7.15 27.71
CA ALA A 24 -2.32 7.53 26.35
C ALA A 24 -3.77 8.01 26.49
N ARG A 25 -3.98 9.33 26.45
CA ARG A 25 -5.32 9.90 26.34
C ARG A 25 -5.87 9.39 25.02
N ALA A 26 -7.00 8.69 25.09
CA ALA A 26 -7.72 8.24 23.91
C ALA A 26 -7.95 9.48 23.01
N GLN A 27 -7.38 9.45 21.82
CA GLN A 27 -7.57 10.51 20.84
C GLN A 27 -8.99 10.34 20.32
N GLY A 28 -9.75 11.47 20.21
CA GLY A 28 -11.13 11.42 19.81
C GLY A 28 -11.29 10.96 18.37
N CYS A 29 -12.12 9.94 18.15
CA CYS A 29 -12.60 9.54 16.83
C CYS A 29 -14.14 9.48 16.87
N SER A 30 -14.77 10.19 15.94
CA SER A 30 -16.23 10.13 15.70
C SER A 30 -16.49 9.47 14.36
N THR A 31 -17.54 8.64 14.28
CA THR A 31 -17.97 7.95 13.06
C THR A 31 -19.50 7.87 12.97
N GLY A 32 -20.03 7.82 11.76
CA GLY A 32 -21.46 7.67 11.52
C GLY A 32 -22.30 8.79 12.17
N SER A 33 -23.25 8.41 13.01
CA SER A 33 -24.17 9.33 13.71
C SER A 33 -23.50 10.20 14.79
N ASP A 34 -22.27 9.85 15.21
CA ASP A 34 -21.52 10.62 16.21
C ASP A 34 -20.86 11.86 15.61
N ILE A 35 -20.84 11.99 14.29
CA ILE A 35 -20.36 13.18 13.59
C ILE A 35 -21.47 14.20 13.52
N GLU A 36 -21.20 15.43 13.98
CA GLU A 36 -22.14 16.54 13.87
C GLU A 36 -22.57 16.77 12.41
N ALA A 37 -23.88 16.86 12.15
CA ALA A 37 -24.42 16.97 10.79
C ALA A 37 -23.80 18.09 9.93
N PRO A 38 -23.51 19.32 10.44
CA PRO A 38 -22.83 20.34 9.66
C PRO A 38 -21.40 19.95 9.26
N VAL A 39 -20.68 19.22 10.14
CA VAL A 39 -19.32 18.75 9.87
C VAL A 39 -19.33 17.66 8.81
N LEU A 40 -20.25 16.71 8.93
CA LEU A 40 -20.43 15.64 7.95
C LEU A 40 -20.75 16.21 6.57
N ALA A 41 -21.72 17.14 6.48
CA ALA A 41 -22.09 17.78 5.22
C ALA A 41 -20.92 18.58 4.61
N SER A 42 -20.14 19.27 5.43
CA SER A 42 -18.97 20.02 4.98
C SER A 42 -17.88 19.10 4.42
N LEU A 43 -17.61 17.95 5.06
CA LEU A 43 -16.67 16.93 4.57
C LEU A 43 -17.13 16.32 3.25
N GLN A 44 -18.41 15.94 3.16
CA GLN A 44 -18.98 15.34 1.95
C GLN A 44 -18.90 16.31 0.77
N ASN A 45 -19.20 17.59 0.97
CA ASN A 45 -19.11 18.62 -0.07
C ASN A 45 -17.64 18.84 -0.52
N ALA A 46 -16.71 18.87 0.44
CA ALA A 46 -15.28 19.01 0.13
C ALA A 46 -14.78 17.86 -0.74
N VAL A 47 -15.05 16.62 -0.32
CA VAL A 47 -14.64 15.41 -1.07
C VAL A 47 -15.28 15.35 -2.45
N GLN A 48 -16.56 15.67 -2.56
CA GLN A 48 -17.25 15.72 -3.87
C GLN A 48 -16.58 16.71 -4.83
N SER A 49 -16.23 17.91 -4.34
CA SER A 49 -15.51 18.92 -5.13
C SER A 49 -14.11 18.44 -5.52
N ASP A 50 -13.37 17.88 -4.56
CA ASP A 50 -12.00 17.41 -4.78
C ASP A 50 -11.97 16.18 -5.72
N TYR A 51 -12.96 15.28 -5.62
CA TYR A 51 -13.11 14.14 -6.53
C TYR A 51 -13.36 14.62 -7.96
N GLN A 52 -14.26 15.60 -8.17
CA GLN A 52 -14.52 16.20 -9.48
C GLN A 52 -13.25 16.85 -10.05
N ALA A 53 -12.48 17.54 -9.20
CA ALA A 53 -11.20 18.11 -9.61
C ALA A 53 -10.20 17.03 -10.02
N ALA A 54 -10.10 15.93 -9.26
CA ALA A 54 -9.24 14.79 -9.57
C ALA A 54 -9.65 14.05 -10.86
N GLN A 55 -10.95 13.94 -11.15
CA GLN A 55 -11.48 13.35 -12.38
C GLN A 55 -11.02 14.07 -13.64
N SER A 56 -10.70 15.36 -13.56
CA SER A 56 -10.16 16.12 -14.71
C SER A 56 -8.84 15.58 -15.23
N GLY A 57 -8.15 14.71 -14.45
CA GLY A 57 -6.81 14.20 -14.76
C GLY A 57 -5.71 15.28 -14.70
N SER A 58 -6.06 16.49 -14.29
CA SER A 58 -5.14 17.60 -14.13
C SER A 58 -4.87 17.91 -12.67
N ASN A 59 -3.59 17.87 -12.28
CA ASN A 59 -3.18 18.27 -10.93
C ASN A 59 -3.53 19.74 -10.62
N ALA A 60 -3.57 20.59 -11.64
CA ALA A 60 -3.83 22.02 -11.47
C ALA A 60 -5.20 22.30 -10.85
N ALA A 61 -6.19 21.41 -11.01
CA ALA A 61 -7.52 21.59 -10.44
C ALA A 61 -7.56 21.24 -8.94
N LEU A 62 -6.83 20.20 -8.51
CA LEU A 62 -6.82 19.73 -7.12
C LEU A 62 -5.70 20.34 -6.28
N GLN A 63 -4.53 20.65 -6.88
CA GLN A 63 -3.35 21.14 -6.18
C GLN A 63 -3.59 22.36 -5.28
N PRO A 64 -4.43 23.36 -5.62
CA PRO A 64 -4.70 24.50 -4.75
C PRO A 64 -5.36 24.11 -3.41
N ASN A 65 -6.04 22.95 -3.36
CA ASN A 65 -6.66 22.42 -2.15
C ASN A 65 -5.80 21.39 -1.42
N ALA A 66 -4.63 21.01 -1.93
CA ALA A 66 -3.72 20.05 -1.32
C ALA A 66 -2.62 20.74 -0.49
N GLU A 67 -2.28 20.15 0.67
CA GLU A 67 -1.18 20.58 1.54
C GLU A 67 0.16 19.94 1.18
N PHE A 68 0.21 19.15 0.10
CA PHE A 68 1.42 18.48 -0.41
C PHE A 68 1.44 18.51 -1.94
N ASP A 69 2.59 18.27 -2.53
CA ASP A 69 2.71 18.14 -3.99
C ASP A 69 2.07 16.83 -4.46
N LEU A 70 1.00 16.94 -5.23
CA LEU A 70 0.28 15.80 -5.82
C LEU A 70 1.10 15.08 -6.90
N GLY A 71 2.11 15.73 -7.46
CA GLY A 71 2.89 15.18 -8.56
C GLY A 71 1.99 14.81 -9.76
N ASP A 72 2.05 13.57 -10.21
CA ASP A 72 1.23 13.02 -11.30
C ASP A 72 0.08 12.12 -10.81
N LEU A 73 -0.24 12.16 -9.50
CA LEU A 73 -1.16 11.21 -8.86
C LEU A 73 -2.55 11.14 -9.52
N PRO A 74 -3.28 12.25 -9.81
CA PRO A 74 -4.54 12.18 -10.52
C PRO A 74 -4.41 11.65 -11.95
N ALA A 75 -3.40 12.08 -12.69
CA ALA A 75 -3.17 11.64 -14.06
C ALA A 75 -2.82 10.16 -14.14
N ALA A 76 -1.96 9.66 -13.25
CA ALA A 76 -1.56 8.27 -13.17
C ALA A 76 -2.71 7.32 -12.80
N ASN A 77 -3.78 7.86 -12.18
CA ASN A 77 -4.96 7.09 -11.74
C ASN A 77 -6.25 7.49 -12.47
N HIS A 78 -6.14 8.17 -13.62
CA HIS A 78 -7.29 8.70 -14.35
C HIS A 78 -8.31 7.62 -14.71
N ALA A 79 -7.87 6.43 -15.11
CA ALA A 79 -8.77 5.31 -15.46
C ALA A 79 -9.67 4.90 -14.28
N LEU A 80 -9.16 4.88 -13.06
CA LEU A 80 -9.92 4.61 -11.84
C LEU A 80 -10.81 5.80 -11.49
N LEU A 81 -10.26 7.01 -11.46
CA LEU A 81 -10.96 8.23 -11.09
C LEU A 81 -12.09 8.60 -12.05
N SER A 82 -12.12 8.07 -13.27
CA SER A 82 -13.22 8.25 -14.22
C SER A 82 -14.51 7.51 -13.81
N GLY A 83 -14.42 6.63 -12.81
CA GLY A 83 -15.57 5.88 -12.27
C GLY A 83 -16.51 6.74 -11.42
N ALA A 84 -17.63 6.14 -11.01
CA ALA A 84 -18.58 6.76 -10.11
C ALA A 84 -18.19 6.48 -8.65
N ALA A 85 -17.89 7.53 -7.88
CA ALA A 85 -17.56 7.42 -6.47
C ALA A 85 -18.82 7.43 -5.59
N SER A 86 -18.77 6.66 -4.51
CA SER A 86 -19.76 6.66 -3.44
C SER A 86 -19.07 6.56 -2.08
N ILE A 87 -19.47 7.37 -1.13
CA ILE A 87 -18.89 7.39 0.21
C ILE A 87 -19.21 6.07 0.92
N HIS A 88 -18.16 5.35 1.30
CA HIS A 88 -18.20 4.12 2.08
C HIS A 88 -18.15 4.40 3.58
N SER A 89 -17.21 5.26 4.01
CA SER A 89 -16.99 5.56 5.43
C SER A 89 -16.50 6.99 5.63
N VAL A 90 -16.91 7.58 6.75
CA VAL A 90 -16.45 8.90 7.22
C VAL A 90 -16.03 8.79 8.67
N TYR A 91 -14.86 9.33 8.99
CA TYR A 91 -14.33 9.46 10.34
C TYR A 91 -13.86 10.88 10.57
N VAL A 92 -14.04 11.38 11.80
CA VAL A 92 -13.47 12.65 12.25
C VAL A 92 -12.54 12.38 13.40
N LEU A 93 -11.27 12.76 13.23
CA LEU A 93 -10.19 12.58 14.19
C LEU A 93 -9.86 13.94 14.81
N ASP A 94 -9.70 13.99 16.13
CA ASP A 94 -9.29 15.19 16.85
C ASP A 94 -7.99 14.93 17.59
N THR A 95 -6.92 15.61 17.17
CA THR A 95 -5.60 15.57 17.79
C THR A 95 -5.31 16.80 18.67
N ALA A 96 -6.26 17.73 18.84
CA ALA A 96 -6.03 18.99 19.53
C ALA A 96 -5.63 18.79 21.02
N ALA A 97 -6.08 17.67 21.62
CA ALA A 97 -5.70 17.29 22.99
C ALA A 97 -4.31 16.58 23.07
N SER A 98 -3.72 16.25 21.92
CA SER A 98 -2.40 15.61 21.87
C SER A 98 -1.31 16.66 22.03
N SER A 99 -0.26 16.33 22.77
CA SER A 99 0.93 17.20 22.77
C SER A 99 1.48 17.29 21.34
N ALA A 100 1.85 18.49 20.91
CA ALA A 100 2.44 18.75 19.57
C ALA A 100 3.67 17.88 19.24
N SER A 101 4.17 17.11 20.21
CA SER A 101 5.30 16.21 20.12
C SER A 101 4.94 14.73 20.01
N ALA A 102 3.66 14.37 19.95
CA ALA A 102 3.27 12.95 19.80
C ALA A 102 3.76 12.42 18.46
N ARG A 103 4.86 11.64 18.49
CA ARG A 103 5.41 11.01 17.26
C ARG A 103 4.44 10.02 16.61
N ARG A 104 3.48 9.50 17.37
CA ARG A 104 2.52 8.50 16.93
C ARG A 104 1.14 8.81 17.52
N ALA A 105 0.16 8.93 16.65
CA ALA A 105 -1.25 9.14 17.01
C ALA A 105 -2.02 7.84 16.72
N VAL A 106 -2.76 7.34 17.71
CA VAL A 106 -3.59 6.13 17.60
C VAL A 106 -5.04 6.51 17.87
N PHE A 107 -5.93 6.16 16.94
CA PHE A 107 -7.35 6.40 17.04
C PHE A 107 -8.10 5.08 16.99
N TYR A 108 -9.05 4.93 17.90
CA TYR A 108 -9.99 3.82 17.91
C TYR A 108 -11.38 4.36 17.57
N CYS A 109 -11.91 3.96 16.41
CA CYS A 109 -13.20 4.39 15.89
C CYS A 109 -14.21 3.25 15.95
N GLY A 110 -15.48 3.59 16.22
CA GLY A 110 -16.55 2.61 16.37
C GLY A 110 -16.65 2.00 17.77
N ILE A 111 -17.50 0.99 17.91
CA ILE A 111 -17.77 0.33 19.20
C ILE A 111 -16.64 -0.65 19.54
N TYR A 112 -16.11 -0.55 20.74
CA TYR A 112 -15.08 -1.47 21.25
C TYR A 112 -15.54 -2.94 21.17
N ASN A 113 -14.69 -3.82 20.66
CA ASN A 113 -14.96 -5.25 20.41
C ASN A 113 -16.06 -5.54 19.36
N SER A 114 -16.51 -4.56 18.57
CA SER A 114 -17.40 -4.81 17.43
C SER A 114 -16.62 -5.21 16.17
N ALA A 115 -17.34 -5.84 15.23
CA ALA A 115 -16.79 -6.15 13.91
C ALA A 115 -16.47 -4.88 13.09
N ASP A 116 -17.10 -3.75 13.45
CA ASP A 116 -16.97 -2.46 12.77
C ASP A 116 -15.93 -1.54 13.44
N LYS A 117 -15.17 -2.08 14.43
CA LYS A 117 -14.06 -1.37 15.05
C LYS A 117 -12.99 -1.08 13.99
N VAL A 118 -12.52 0.17 13.96
CA VAL A 118 -11.40 0.59 13.13
C VAL A 118 -10.32 1.18 14.02
N GLU A 119 -9.08 0.80 13.75
CA GLU A 119 -7.88 1.42 14.33
C GLU A 119 -7.16 2.19 13.24
N MET A 120 -6.76 3.42 13.56
CA MET A 120 -5.92 4.23 12.67
C MET A 120 -4.67 4.66 13.41
N VAL A 121 -3.50 4.49 12.77
CA VAL A 121 -2.20 4.82 13.33
C VAL A 121 -1.46 5.75 12.39
N PHE A 122 -1.19 6.96 12.84
CA PHE A 122 -0.44 7.95 12.07
C PHE A 122 0.86 8.32 12.79
N ASP A 123 1.96 8.35 12.04
CA ASP A 123 3.23 8.85 12.52
C ASP A 123 3.39 10.32 12.08
N GLY A 124 3.63 11.21 13.07
CA GLY A 124 3.89 12.61 12.81
C GLY A 124 2.67 13.42 12.34
N LEU A 125 1.44 13.03 12.71
CA LEU A 125 0.24 13.80 12.39
C LEU A 125 0.24 15.11 13.21
N PRO A 126 0.23 16.30 12.57
CA PRO A 126 0.14 17.57 13.27
C PRO A 126 -1.11 17.69 14.14
N ALA A 127 -1.07 18.56 15.15
CA ALA A 127 -2.25 18.85 15.97
C ALA A 127 -3.32 19.54 15.11
N GLY A 128 -4.56 19.06 15.20
CA GLY A 128 -5.66 19.58 14.39
C GLY A 128 -6.85 18.63 14.36
N ARG A 129 -7.84 18.99 13.56
CA ARG A 129 -9.00 18.17 13.27
C ARG A 129 -8.90 17.62 11.85
N TYR A 130 -9.10 16.32 11.70
CA TYR A 130 -8.97 15.63 10.42
C TYR A 130 -10.27 14.91 10.07
N GLY A 131 -10.65 14.96 8.79
CA GLY A 131 -11.67 14.13 8.20
C GLY A 131 -11.03 13.01 7.40
N ILE A 132 -11.43 11.77 7.63
CA ILE A 132 -11.03 10.63 6.80
C ILE A 132 -12.28 10.19 6.05
N VAL A 133 -12.26 10.27 4.73
CA VAL A 133 -13.37 9.84 3.87
C VAL A 133 -12.86 8.76 2.93
N ILE A 134 -13.55 7.63 2.94
CA ILE A 134 -13.24 6.50 2.07
C ILE A 134 -14.39 6.36 1.09
N GLU A 135 -14.08 6.36 -0.20
CA GLU A 135 -15.03 6.21 -1.30
C GLU A 135 -14.75 4.93 -2.07
N ASP A 136 -15.80 4.15 -2.34
CA ASP A 136 -15.76 3.10 -3.34
C ASP A 136 -15.98 3.71 -4.72
N VAL A 137 -15.18 3.32 -5.69
CA VAL A 137 -15.29 3.76 -7.07
C VAL A 137 -15.69 2.60 -7.96
N ALA A 138 -16.86 2.73 -8.57
CA ALA A 138 -17.39 1.76 -9.52
C ALA A 138 -17.05 2.15 -10.96
N GLY A 139 -16.71 1.15 -11.80
CA GLY A 139 -16.36 1.39 -13.21
C GLY A 139 -15.60 0.22 -13.81
N GLN A 140 -14.95 0.47 -14.95
CA GLN A 140 -14.11 -0.54 -15.61
C GLN A 140 -12.88 -0.91 -14.75
N THR A 141 -12.36 0.05 -13.98
CA THR A 141 -11.30 -0.17 -13.01
C THR A 141 -11.87 0.14 -11.63
N PRO A 142 -12.50 -0.83 -10.96
CA PRO A 142 -13.05 -0.61 -9.63
C PRO A 142 -11.93 -0.32 -8.64
N GLY A 143 -12.19 0.60 -7.71
CA GLY A 143 -11.17 1.03 -6.79
C GLY A 143 -11.70 1.66 -5.52
N VAL A 144 -10.79 2.14 -4.70
CA VAL A 144 -11.04 2.91 -3.49
C VAL A 144 -10.20 4.17 -3.51
N VAL A 145 -10.82 5.29 -3.12
CA VAL A 145 -10.16 6.57 -2.89
C VAL A 145 -10.30 6.91 -1.42
N SER A 146 -9.17 7.18 -0.76
CA SER A 146 -9.14 7.57 0.65
C SER A 146 -8.58 8.98 0.78
N TRP A 147 -9.40 9.88 1.28
CA TRP A 147 -9.08 11.27 1.52
C TRP A 147 -8.72 11.46 2.99
N ILE A 148 -7.58 12.05 3.25
CA ILE A 148 -7.21 12.58 4.57
C ILE A 148 -7.29 14.09 4.46
N LEU A 149 -8.30 14.67 5.10
CA LEU A 149 -8.58 16.10 5.04
C LEU A 149 -8.19 16.75 6.37
N HIS A 150 -7.47 17.86 6.33
CA HIS A 150 -7.15 18.69 7.49
C HIS A 150 -8.04 19.91 7.54
N GLN A 151 -8.62 20.19 8.69
CA GLN A 151 -9.48 21.37 8.88
C GLN A 151 -8.60 22.62 9.08
N SER A 152 -8.63 23.52 8.09
CA SER A 152 -7.95 24.81 8.13
C SER A 152 -9.00 25.94 8.17
N GLY A 153 -9.30 26.45 9.35
CA GLY A 153 -10.41 27.40 9.56
C GLY A 153 -11.75 26.77 9.22
N ALA A 154 -12.47 27.35 8.27
CA ALA A 154 -13.75 26.83 7.79
C ALA A 154 -13.64 25.83 6.62
N GLN A 155 -12.43 25.60 6.10
CA GLN A 155 -12.18 24.77 4.93
C GLN A 155 -11.52 23.45 5.30
N TRP A 156 -11.73 22.45 4.45
CA TRP A 156 -11.01 21.18 4.47
C TRP A 156 -9.96 21.17 3.37
N LYS A 157 -8.71 20.85 3.72
CA LYS A 157 -7.58 20.76 2.81
C LYS A 157 -7.11 19.31 2.70
N VAL A 158 -6.75 18.87 1.51
CA VAL A 158 -6.25 17.51 1.29
C VAL A 158 -4.84 17.40 1.88
N ALA A 159 -4.73 16.72 3.03
CA ALA A 159 -3.47 16.42 3.72
C ALA A 159 -2.90 15.05 3.32
N GLY A 160 -3.71 14.18 2.72
CA GLY A 160 -3.30 12.89 2.16
C GLY A 160 -4.34 12.35 1.19
N LEU A 161 -3.86 11.64 0.16
CA LEU A 161 -4.71 11.04 -0.87
C LEU A 161 -4.13 9.68 -1.27
N TYR A 162 -4.98 8.65 -1.18
CA TYR A 162 -4.66 7.28 -1.61
C TYR A 162 -5.68 6.84 -2.65
N ILE A 163 -5.20 6.42 -3.80
CA ILE A 163 -6.01 5.93 -4.92
C ILE A 163 -5.48 4.56 -5.30
N LYS A 164 -6.32 3.54 -5.24
CA LYS A 164 -5.89 2.17 -5.52
C LYS A 164 -7.02 1.32 -6.07
N PRO A 165 -6.69 0.35 -6.94
CA PRO A 165 -7.67 -0.63 -7.41
C PRO A 165 -8.08 -1.56 -6.27
N THR A 166 -9.30 -2.10 -6.34
CA THR A 166 -9.79 -3.18 -5.47
C THR A 166 -9.70 -4.56 -6.11
N ALA A 167 -9.25 -4.61 -7.38
CA ALA A 167 -8.99 -5.84 -8.11
C ALA A 167 -7.70 -5.73 -8.92
N VAL A 168 -6.98 -6.84 -9.07
CA VAL A 168 -5.75 -6.97 -9.86
C VAL A 168 -5.87 -8.24 -10.70
N ALA A 169 -5.48 -8.20 -11.98
CA ALA A 169 -5.60 -9.31 -12.92
C ALA A 169 -7.01 -9.97 -12.90
N GLY A 170 -8.06 -9.15 -12.78
CA GLY A 170 -9.45 -9.59 -12.77
C GLY A 170 -9.97 -10.19 -11.46
N HIS A 171 -9.18 -10.18 -10.37
CA HIS A 171 -9.54 -10.79 -9.10
C HIS A 171 -9.42 -9.81 -7.94
N ASP A 172 -10.30 -9.97 -6.95
CA ASP A 172 -10.38 -9.16 -5.73
C ASP A 172 -9.58 -9.75 -4.55
N GLY A 173 -9.51 -9.02 -3.45
CA GLY A 173 -8.81 -9.44 -2.23
C GLY A 173 -9.30 -10.79 -1.67
N PRO A 174 -10.61 -11.05 -1.51
CA PRO A 174 -11.14 -12.35 -1.09
C PRO A 174 -10.69 -13.54 -1.94
N TRP A 175 -10.64 -13.36 -3.26
CA TRP A 175 -10.14 -14.38 -4.16
C TRP A 175 -8.65 -14.68 -3.90
N TYR A 176 -7.83 -13.62 -3.73
CA TYR A 176 -6.40 -13.79 -3.42
C TYR A 176 -6.17 -14.47 -2.07
N ILE A 177 -7.00 -14.21 -1.05
CA ILE A 177 -6.96 -14.94 0.23
C ILE A 177 -7.22 -16.43 0.01
N ALA A 178 -8.25 -16.78 -0.77
CA ALA A 178 -8.59 -18.17 -1.06
C ALA A 178 -7.45 -18.91 -1.77
N GLN A 179 -6.81 -18.27 -2.76
CA GLN A 179 -5.65 -18.83 -3.45
C GLN A 179 -4.44 -18.96 -2.53
N ALA A 180 -4.15 -17.94 -1.69
CA ALA A 180 -3.06 -17.99 -0.72
C ALA A 180 -3.22 -19.19 0.24
N ARG A 181 -4.44 -19.44 0.75
CA ARG A 181 -4.75 -20.63 1.56
C ARG A 181 -4.52 -21.93 0.81
N SER A 182 -4.87 -21.98 -0.48
CA SER A 182 -4.61 -23.14 -1.33
C SER A 182 -3.11 -23.39 -1.50
N TYR A 183 -2.31 -22.37 -1.79
CA TYR A 183 -0.86 -22.48 -1.88
C TYR A 183 -0.22 -22.88 -0.54
N LYS A 184 -0.69 -22.30 0.57
CA LYS A 184 -0.27 -22.72 1.92
C LYS A 184 -0.52 -24.20 2.16
N ALA A 185 -1.67 -24.73 1.80
CA ALA A 185 -2.00 -26.15 1.95
C ALA A 185 -1.11 -27.08 1.11
N LYS A 186 -0.56 -26.57 -0.03
CA LYS A 186 0.42 -27.27 -0.87
C LYS A 186 1.86 -27.13 -0.37
N GLY A 187 2.12 -26.36 0.70
CA GLY A 187 3.46 -26.05 1.19
C GLY A 187 4.23 -25.02 0.34
N GLN A 188 3.57 -24.33 -0.59
CA GLN A 188 4.15 -23.32 -1.46
C GLN A 188 4.18 -21.96 -0.74
N VAL A 189 5.14 -21.80 0.15
CA VAL A 189 5.22 -20.69 1.11
C VAL A 189 5.35 -19.33 0.40
N HIS A 190 6.17 -19.25 -0.65
CA HIS A 190 6.40 -17.99 -1.38
C HIS A 190 5.16 -17.56 -2.15
N ASN A 191 4.47 -18.49 -2.83
CA ASN A 191 3.21 -18.21 -3.50
C ASN A 191 2.14 -17.74 -2.50
N ALA A 192 1.99 -18.46 -1.39
CA ALA A 192 1.04 -18.09 -0.34
C ALA A 192 1.32 -16.70 0.21
N TRP A 193 2.59 -16.38 0.52
CA TRP A 193 3.00 -15.07 1.02
C TRP A 193 2.67 -13.95 0.03
N LEU A 194 3.07 -14.08 -1.23
CA LEU A 194 2.87 -13.04 -2.25
C LEU A 194 1.37 -12.77 -2.49
N TYR A 195 0.55 -13.82 -2.46
CA TYR A 195 -0.90 -13.69 -2.61
C TYR A 195 -1.57 -13.07 -1.40
N TYR A 196 -1.15 -13.39 -0.17
CA TYR A 196 -1.64 -12.73 1.03
C TYR A 196 -1.25 -11.25 1.07
N VAL A 197 -0.02 -10.90 0.71
CA VAL A 197 0.42 -9.49 0.63
C VAL A 197 -0.43 -8.72 -0.36
N LEU A 198 -0.68 -9.28 -1.55
CA LEU A 198 -1.54 -8.64 -2.55
C LEU A 198 -2.99 -8.52 -2.05
N ALA A 199 -3.51 -9.53 -1.34
CA ALA A 199 -4.84 -9.45 -0.74
C ALA A 199 -4.93 -8.32 0.30
N ASP A 200 -3.94 -8.17 1.19
CA ASP A 200 -3.90 -7.09 2.16
C ASP A 200 -3.83 -5.72 1.47
N GLU A 201 -3.02 -5.60 0.42
CA GLU A 201 -2.96 -4.37 -0.38
C GLU A 201 -4.32 -4.03 -1.01
N LEU A 202 -5.06 -4.99 -1.54
CA LEU A 202 -6.37 -4.74 -2.16
C LEU A 202 -7.46 -4.40 -1.14
N LEU A 203 -7.42 -4.99 0.06
CA LEU A 203 -8.44 -4.85 1.09
C LEU A 203 -8.20 -3.66 2.03
N ARG A 204 -6.97 -3.18 2.14
CA ARG A 204 -6.60 -2.05 3.02
C ARG A 204 -6.74 -0.73 2.28
N PRO A 205 -7.71 0.14 2.61
CA PRO A 205 -7.96 1.39 1.87
C PRO A 205 -6.74 2.31 1.83
N PHE A 206 -6.03 2.44 2.96
CA PHE A 206 -4.78 3.20 3.07
C PHE A 206 -3.90 2.64 4.22
N PRO A 207 -2.59 2.92 4.25
CA PRO A 207 -1.65 2.22 5.14
C PRO A 207 -1.91 2.37 6.64
N ALA A 208 -2.53 3.48 7.06
CA ALA A 208 -2.71 3.81 8.47
C ALA A 208 -3.96 3.17 9.10
N ILE A 209 -4.79 2.45 8.34
CA ILE A 209 -6.05 1.85 8.83
C ILE A 209 -5.92 0.36 9.05
N SER A 210 -6.53 -0.16 10.13
CA SER A 210 -6.78 -1.58 10.36
C SER A 210 -8.17 -1.82 10.94
N ASN A 211 -8.63 -3.06 10.84
CA ASN A 211 -9.87 -3.56 11.42
C ASN A 211 -9.72 -5.07 11.71
N PRO A 212 -10.64 -5.71 12.44
CA PRO A 212 -10.52 -7.12 12.79
C PRO A 212 -10.32 -8.09 11.62
N LYS A 213 -10.85 -7.76 10.42
CA LYS A 213 -10.65 -8.60 9.22
C LYS A 213 -9.23 -8.48 8.68
N LEU A 214 -8.70 -7.25 8.63
CA LEU A 214 -7.31 -6.99 8.21
C LEU A 214 -6.32 -7.55 9.24
N ASP A 215 -6.65 -7.48 10.53
CA ASP A 215 -5.81 -8.05 11.59
C ASP A 215 -5.75 -9.59 11.46
N ALA A 216 -6.90 -10.25 11.24
CA ALA A 216 -6.95 -11.70 11.00
C ALA A 216 -6.19 -12.11 9.73
N LEU A 217 -6.28 -11.31 8.66
CA LEU A 217 -5.50 -11.53 7.44
C LEU A 217 -4.00 -11.38 7.69
N TYR A 218 -3.60 -10.39 8.47
CA TYR A 218 -2.21 -10.20 8.86
C TYR A 218 -1.68 -11.40 9.67
N ASP A 219 -2.48 -11.93 10.61
CA ASP A 219 -2.12 -13.10 11.38
C ASP A 219 -1.94 -14.34 10.46
N GLU A 220 -2.84 -14.56 9.50
CA GLU A 220 -2.70 -15.64 8.51
C GLU A 220 -1.41 -15.47 7.68
N LEU A 221 -1.13 -14.27 7.20
CA LEU A 221 0.07 -13.92 6.45
C LEU A 221 1.34 -14.22 7.27
N GLN A 222 1.37 -13.88 8.56
CA GLN A 222 2.54 -14.15 9.41
C GLN A 222 2.85 -15.65 9.53
N THR A 223 1.84 -16.54 9.40
CA THR A 223 2.06 -18.00 9.47
C THR A 223 2.81 -18.57 8.27
N VAL A 224 2.91 -17.83 7.15
CA VAL A 224 3.61 -18.22 5.93
C VAL A 224 4.76 -17.28 5.58
N LYS A 225 5.18 -16.44 6.53
CA LYS A 225 6.25 -15.46 6.30
C LYS A 225 7.56 -16.17 5.96
N PRO A 226 8.11 -15.98 4.72
CA PRO A 226 9.38 -16.57 4.35
C PRO A 226 10.53 -15.82 5.02
N ASN A 227 11.64 -16.51 5.25
CA ASN A 227 12.84 -15.93 5.84
C ASN A 227 13.92 -15.60 4.80
N ASP A 228 13.67 -15.92 3.56
CA ASP A 228 14.63 -15.81 2.43
C ASP A 228 14.15 -14.83 1.33
N LEU A 229 13.06 -14.09 1.56
CA LEU A 229 12.67 -12.94 0.78
C LEU A 229 13.12 -11.62 1.45
N PRO A 230 13.27 -10.51 0.68
CA PRO A 230 13.77 -9.22 1.18
C PRO A 230 12.68 -8.45 1.97
N LEU A 231 12.31 -8.96 3.15
CA LEU A 231 11.29 -8.38 4.02
C LEU A 231 11.87 -7.29 4.94
N GLY A 232 12.31 -6.17 4.35
CA GLY A 232 12.85 -5.01 5.08
C GLY A 232 14.34 -4.75 4.87
N SER A 233 15.11 -5.76 4.43
CA SER A 233 16.50 -5.59 4.00
C SER A 233 16.78 -6.46 2.77
N PRO A 234 17.71 -6.05 1.90
CA PRO A 234 18.10 -6.86 0.75
C PRO A 234 18.64 -8.24 1.16
N VAL A 235 18.32 -9.27 0.37
CA VAL A 235 18.85 -10.64 0.52
C VAL A 235 19.71 -11.00 -0.67
N ASP A 236 20.67 -11.92 -0.46
CA ASP A 236 21.55 -12.40 -1.50
C ASP A 236 20.90 -13.58 -2.26
N LEU A 237 20.92 -13.51 -3.60
CA LEU A 237 20.50 -14.57 -4.51
C LEU A 237 21.67 -14.98 -5.40
N ALA A 238 22.13 -16.21 -5.27
CA ALA A 238 23.19 -16.75 -6.10
C ALA A 238 22.66 -17.11 -7.50
N ALA A 239 23.43 -16.74 -8.53
CA ALA A 239 23.19 -17.07 -9.93
C ALA A 239 24.52 -17.49 -10.59
N GLY A 240 24.84 -18.77 -10.55
CA GLY A 240 26.13 -19.25 -10.99
C GLY A 240 27.29 -18.65 -10.18
N ALA A 241 28.22 -17.96 -10.85
CA ALA A 241 29.36 -17.28 -10.21
C ALA A 241 28.99 -15.88 -9.64
N ARG A 242 27.79 -15.38 -9.89
CA ARG A 242 27.34 -14.04 -9.48
C ARG A 242 26.38 -14.14 -8.30
N THR A 243 26.41 -13.13 -7.44
CA THR A 243 25.41 -12.94 -6.39
C THR A 243 24.72 -11.61 -6.59
N PHE A 244 23.39 -11.64 -6.61
CA PHE A 244 22.55 -10.46 -6.72
C PHE A 244 22.03 -10.05 -5.34
N LYS A 245 21.96 -8.75 -5.07
CA LYS A 245 21.30 -8.20 -3.89
C LYS A 245 19.85 -7.87 -4.23
N VAL A 246 18.93 -8.76 -3.88
CA VAL A 246 17.50 -8.60 -4.09
C VAL A 246 16.95 -7.65 -3.04
N ALA A 247 16.30 -6.57 -3.50
CA ALA A 247 15.75 -5.52 -2.63
C ALA A 247 14.26 -5.66 -2.41
N GLU A 248 13.50 -6.15 -3.40
CA GLU A 248 12.04 -6.30 -3.32
C GLU A 248 11.59 -7.48 -4.18
N VAL A 249 10.56 -8.20 -3.70
CA VAL A 249 9.79 -9.19 -4.48
C VAL A 249 8.31 -8.98 -4.18
N PHE A 250 7.50 -8.79 -5.21
CA PHE A 250 6.05 -8.57 -5.06
C PHE A 250 5.29 -9.03 -6.31
N ALA A 251 3.98 -9.26 -6.16
CA ALA A 251 3.07 -9.58 -7.24
C ALA A 251 2.40 -8.32 -7.78
N THR A 252 2.17 -8.25 -9.10
CA THR A 252 1.42 -7.14 -9.74
C THR A 252 0.80 -7.59 -11.05
N ALA A 253 -0.19 -6.86 -11.55
CA ALA A 253 -0.69 -7.08 -12.89
C ALA A 253 0.28 -6.52 -13.95
N VAL A 254 0.49 -7.31 -15.01
CA VAL A 254 1.10 -6.87 -16.26
C VAL A 254 0.12 -7.25 -17.39
N GLY A 255 -0.55 -6.23 -17.93
CA GLY A 255 -1.73 -6.48 -18.76
C GLY A 255 -2.83 -7.18 -17.94
N ASP A 256 -3.37 -8.26 -18.48
CA ASP A 256 -4.45 -9.03 -17.84
C ASP A 256 -3.95 -10.19 -16.95
N HIS A 257 -2.64 -10.29 -16.74
CA HIS A 257 -2.02 -11.39 -16.03
C HIS A 257 -1.34 -10.93 -14.73
N LEU A 258 -1.23 -11.87 -13.78
CA LEU A 258 -0.45 -11.66 -12.56
C LEU A 258 0.98 -12.11 -12.79
N ASP A 259 1.92 -11.18 -12.59
CA ASP A 259 3.35 -11.43 -12.70
C ASP A 259 4.04 -11.20 -11.35
N VAL A 260 5.15 -11.89 -11.13
CA VAL A 260 6.05 -11.59 -10.03
C VAL A 260 7.12 -10.60 -10.48
N VAL A 261 7.33 -9.55 -9.71
CA VAL A 261 8.38 -8.54 -9.93
C VAL A 261 9.48 -8.72 -8.91
N ILE A 262 10.72 -8.79 -9.39
CA ILE A 262 11.90 -8.80 -8.55
C ILE A 262 12.76 -7.56 -8.85
N LYS A 263 13.07 -6.79 -7.80
CA LYS A 263 14.03 -5.67 -7.89
C LYS A 263 15.33 -6.04 -7.20
N TYR A 264 16.43 -5.76 -7.85
CA TYR A 264 17.76 -5.97 -7.31
C TYR A 264 18.65 -4.75 -7.51
N LEU A 265 19.64 -4.59 -6.65
CA LEU A 265 20.57 -3.47 -6.70
C LEU A 265 21.65 -3.72 -7.75
N GLU A 266 21.84 -2.78 -8.65
CA GLU A 266 22.88 -2.79 -9.68
C GLU A 266 23.66 -1.47 -9.61
N PRO A 267 25.00 -1.50 -9.56
CA PRO A 267 25.81 -0.28 -9.47
C PRO A 267 25.63 0.67 -10.65
N ASP A 268 25.41 0.12 -11.85
CA ASP A 268 25.28 0.87 -13.08
C ASP A 268 24.35 0.15 -14.08
N ILE A 269 23.40 0.88 -14.65
CA ILE A 269 22.42 0.41 -15.64
C ILE A 269 22.52 1.11 -16.99
N ALA A 270 23.56 1.93 -17.22
CA ALA A 270 23.74 2.70 -18.46
C ALA A 270 23.96 1.76 -19.68
N ASP A 271 24.69 0.66 -19.50
CA ASP A 271 24.78 -0.39 -20.50
C ASP A 271 23.55 -1.29 -20.47
N THR A 272 22.55 -0.94 -21.27
CA THR A 272 21.27 -1.67 -21.33
C THR A 272 21.41 -3.10 -21.83
N ALA A 273 22.38 -3.41 -22.68
CA ALA A 273 22.62 -4.77 -23.18
C ALA A 273 23.14 -5.66 -22.03
N ARG A 274 24.13 -5.19 -21.27
CA ARG A 274 24.64 -5.88 -20.08
C ARG A 274 23.55 -6.02 -19.01
N THR A 275 22.77 -4.95 -18.77
CA THR A 275 21.70 -4.95 -17.79
C THR A 275 20.58 -5.93 -18.16
N PHE A 276 20.27 -6.04 -19.47
CA PHE A 276 19.34 -7.07 -19.96
C PHE A 276 19.84 -8.48 -19.66
N GLN A 277 21.12 -8.78 -19.89
CA GLN A 277 21.69 -10.10 -19.54
C GLN A 277 21.60 -10.36 -18.04
N SER A 278 21.92 -9.37 -17.20
CA SER A 278 21.76 -9.46 -15.75
C SER A 278 20.32 -9.75 -15.34
N ASN A 279 19.33 -9.10 -15.96
CA ASN A 279 17.92 -9.38 -15.73
C ASN A 279 17.54 -10.82 -16.09
N MET A 280 18.06 -11.35 -17.21
CA MET A 280 17.81 -12.74 -17.62
C MET A 280 18.44 -13.76 -16.65
N GLU A 281 19.64 -13.48 -16.16
CA GLU A 281 20.28 -14.30 -15.12
C GLU A 281 19.48 -14.28 -13.82
N MET A 282 19.04 -13.10 -13.39
CA MET A 282 18.21 -12.93 -12.20
C MET A 282 16.90 -13.72 -12.30
N ILE A 283 16.19 -13.62 -13.44
CA ILE A 283 14.95 -14.34 -13.68
C ILE A 283 15.16 -15.86 -13.53
N LYS A 284 16.18 -16.40 -14.19
CA LYS A 284 16.50 -17.83 -14.13
C LYS A 284 16.85 -18.26 -12.71
N ALA A 285 17.68 -17.48 -12.02
CA ALA A 285 18.08 -17.78 -10.64
C ALA A 285 16.89 -17.79 -9.67
N LEU A 286 15.97 -16.82 -9.81
CA LEU A 286 14.78 -16.75 -8.95
C LEU A 286 13.88 -17.96 -9.15
N VAL A 287 13.56 -18.30 -10.41
CA VAL A 287 12.68 -19.43 -10.72
C VAL A 287 13.34 -20.79 -10.42
N ALA A 288 14.66 -20.87 -10.53
CA ALA A 288 15.39 -22.07 -10.09
C ALA A 288 15.36 -22.24 -8.56
N LYS A 289 15.43 -21.14 -7.81
CA LYS A 289 15.36 -21.17 -6.35
C LYS A 289 13.93 -21.42 -5.84
N TYR A 290 12.93 -20.86 -6.51
CA TYR A 290 11.50 -20.93 -6.13
C TYR A 290 10.67 -21.46 -7.31
N PRO A 291 10.78 -22.76 -7.64
CA PRO A 291 10.10 -23.33 -8.80
C PRO A 291 8.58 -23.28 -8.73
N GLU A 292 8.02 -23.18 -7.52
CA GLU A 292 6.58 -23.02 -7.27
C GLU A 292 5.99 -21.75 -7.88
N LEU A 293 6.80 -20.70 -8.14
CA LEU A 293 6.34 -19.47 -8.79
C LEU A 293 5.72 -19.74 -10.18
N ARG A 294 6.13 -20.82 -10.85
CA ARG A 294 5.57 -21.24 -12.14
C ARG A 294 4.08 -21.58 -12.10
N GLU A 295 3.57 -21.99 -10.94
CA GLU A 295 2.16 -22.33 -10.78
C GLU A 295 1.31 -21.08 -10.52
N ALA A 296 1.89 -20.05 -9.91
CA ALA A 296 1.16 -18.89 -9.42
C ALA A 296 1.20 -17.68 -10.37
N PHE A 297 2.22 -17.58 -11.24
CA PHE A 297 2.47 -16.38 -12.03
C PHE A 297 2.60 -16.69 -13.52
N ALA A 298 2.03 -15.81 -14.35
CA ALA A 298 2.12 -15.91 -15.82
C ALA A 298 3.47 -15.45 -16.36
N GLY A 299 4.10 -14.51 -15.68
CA GLY A 299 5.37 -13.94 -16.06
C GLY A 299 6.21 -13.50 -14.87
N ILE A 300 7.41 -13.09 -15.18
CA ILE A 300 8.38 -12.54 -14.23
C ILE A 300 9.06 -11.31 -14.80
N VAL A 301 9.16 -10.26 -14.00
CA VAL A 301 9.82 -9.00 -14.35
C VAL A 301 11.00 -8.81 -13.42
N ALA A 302 12.22 -8.77 -13.97
CA ALA A 302 13.40 -8.35 -13.23
C ALA A 302 13.68 -6.86 -13.48
N ARG A 303 13.96 -6.12 -12.41
CA ARG A 303 14.29 -4.69 -12.46
C ARG A 303 15.61 -4.44 -11.75
N ALA A 304 16.64 -4.10 -12.53
CA ALA A 304 17.90 -3.60 -12.01
C ALA A 304 17.73 -2.16 -11.54
N VAL A 305 18.07 -1.86 -10.29
CA VAL A 305 17.88 -0.53 -9.67
C VAL A 305 19.24 0.07 -9.34
N ALA A 306 19.55 1.21 -9.96
CA ALA A 306 20.77 1.97 -9.72
C ALA A 306 20.68 2.80 -8.42
N PRO A 307 21.83 3.26 -7.85
CA PRO A 307 21.87 4.05 -6.62
C PRO A 307 21.09 5.37 -6.69
N ASN A 308 20.93 5.96 -7.87
CA ASN A 308 20.12 7.16 -8.09
C ASN A 308 18.61 6.90 -8.15
N GLY A 309 18.19 5.62 -8.00
CA GLY A 309 16.79 5.21 -8.03
C GLY A 309 16.21 4.97 -9.43
N GLN A 310 16.98 5.20 -10.49
CA GLN A 310 16.60 4.77 -11.84
C GLN A 310 16.61 3.26 -11.93
N ASP A 311 15.76 2.69 -12.79
CA ASP A 311 15.73 1.26 -13.01
C ASP A 311 15.59 0.90 -14.49
N TYR A 312 16.03 -0.32 -14.81
CA TYR A 312 15.85 -0.95 -16.12
C TYR A 312 15.18 -2.31 -15.93
N GLY A 313 14.00 -2.50 -16.54
CA GLY A 313 13.20 -3.70 -16.43
C GLY A 313 13.26 -4.59 -17.66
N SER A 314 13.21 -5.91 -17.44
CA SER A 314 13.01 -6.92 -18.49
C SER A 314 11.99 -7.94 -18.00
N MET A 315 11.12 -8.38 -18.91
CA MET A 315 10.06 -9.35 -18.63
C MET A 315 10.27 -10.62 -19.45
N LEU A 316 9.89 -11.75 -18.86
CA LEU A 316 9.84 -13.04 -19.52
C LEU A 316 8.55 -13.76 -19.11
N ALA A 317 7.83 -14.33 -20.07
CA ALA A 317 6.71 -15.21 -19.74
C ALA A 317 7.22 -16.44 -18.98
N MET A 318 6.51 -16.88 -17.95
CA MET A 318 6.97 -17.95 -17.04
C MET A 318 7.26 -19.27 -17.81
N LYS A 319 6.47 -19.55 -18.87
CA LYS A 319 6.68 -20.71 -19.77
C LYS A 319 8.01 -20.68 -20.53
N ASP A 320 8.59 -19.49 -20.73
CA ASP A 320 9.82 -19.29 -21.51
C ASP A 320 11.08 -19.25 -20.63
N VAL A 321 10.93 -19.30 -19.31
CA VAL A 321 12.06 -19.42 -18.37
C VAL A 321 12.58 -20.85 -18.39
N LYS A 322 13.80 -21.02 -18.94
CA LYS A 322 14.50 -22.33 -19.06
C LYS A 322 15.57 -22.46 -17.98
#